data_d5e48b8606aacc5587bbcd09a09e6a09
#
_entry.id   d5e48b8606aacc5587bbcd09a09e6a09
#
_cell.length_a   1.000
_cell.length_b   1.000
_cell.length_c   1.000
_cell.angle_alpha   90.00
_cell.angle_beta   90.00
_cell.angle_gamma   90.00
#
_symmetry.space_group_name_H-M   'P 1'
#
loop_
_entity.id
_entity.type
_entity.pdbx_description
1 polymer ?
#
loop_
_entity_poly.entity_id
_entity_poly.type
_entity_poly.pdbx_seq_one_letter_code
_entity_poly.pdbx_strand_id
1 'polypeptide(L)'
;MAALTEEIPLPETGSVVRLTPEHKVILTLVETGSRVLDLGCGDGDLLLALKVLNGVRAEGIELADACIQACVARGLFSVHHGDLDEGLADYPDKSVDYVISTNTIQVLHKPMILIREMARVGKRCIVSFPNFAHWRVRLQLLLKGRMPKTFKLPYEWYETLNIHLTTLLDFREFCGKAGLKVLREIPLQTSTGGRYTQVTFLPNLRADSAIFVLQAA
;
A
#
# COMPACT_ATOMS: atom_id res chain seq x y z
N MET A 1 -3.45 11.01 -13.24
CA MET A 1 -2.89 9.83 -12.53
C MET A 1 -1.74 9.11 -13.26
N ALA A 2 -1.57 9.28 -14.57
CA ALA A 2 -0.59 8.51 -15.38
C ALA A 2 0.91 8.78 -15.14
N ALA A 3 1.31 9.78 -14.36
CA ALA A 3 2.72 10.19 -14.29
C ALA A 3 3.57 9.53 -13.17
N LEU A 4 2.99 8.63 -12.35
CA LEU A 4 3.68 7.94 -11.25
C LEU A 4 3.92 6.45 -11.48
N THR A 5 3.25 5.88 -12.44
CA THR A 5 3.37 4.46 -12.74
C THR A 5 4.32 4.26 -13.91
N GLU A 6 5.17 3.27 -13.81
CA GLU A 6 5.97 2.77 -14.93
C GLU A 6 5.32 1.50 -15.46
N GLU A 7 5.12 1.46 -16.77
CA GLU A 7 4.62 0.28 -17.46
C GLU A 7 5.77 -0.71 -17.65
N ILE A 8 5.61 -1.90 -17.08
CA ILE A 8 6.60 -2.97 -17.17
C ILE A 8 5.95 -4.16 -17.89
N PRO A 9 6.45 -4.54 -19.06
CA PRO A 9 6.02 -5.77 -19.71
C PRO A 9 6.49 -6.98 -18.91
N LEU A 10 5.59 -7.93 -18.68
CA LEU A 10 5.92 -9.18 -18.00
C LEU A 10 6.30 -10.25 -19.03
N PRO A 11 7.50 -10.85 -18.93
CA PRO A 11 8.07 -11.70 -20.00
C PRO A 11 7.25 -12.93 -20.34
N GLU A 12 6.54 -13.52 -19.37
CA GLU A 12 5.87 -14.80 -19.52
C GLU A 12 4.39 -14.72 -19.92
N THR A 13 3.75 -13.57 -19.65
CA THR A 13 2.29 -13.42 -19.82
C THR A 13 1.90 -12.51 -20.96
N GLY A 14 2.83 -11.74 -21.54
CA GLY A 14 2.54 -10.65 -22.47
C GLY A 14 1.74 -9.50 -21.87
N SER A 15 1.46 -9.56 -20.57
CA SER A 15 0.72 -8.53 -19.83
C SER A 15 1.62 -7.37 -19.49
N VAL A 16 1.04 -6.17 -19.38
CA VAL A 16 1.72 -4.98 -18.89
C VAL A 16 1.18 -4.64 -17.50
N VAL A 17 2.07 -4.38 -16.54
CA VAL A 17 1.72 -3.91 -15.20
C VAL A 17 2.14 -2.46 -15.02
N ARG A 18 1.35 -1.69 -14.26
CA ARG A 18 1.64 -0.29 -13.92
C ARG A 18 2.12 -0.22 -12.48
N LEU A 19 3.43 -0.19 -12.31
CA LEU A 19 4.02 -0.20 -10.97
C LEU A 19 4.31 1.21 -10.46
N THR A 20 3.80 1.48 -9.25
CA THR A 20 4.16 2.68 -8.50
C THR A 20 5.56 2.52 -7.88
N PRO A 21 6.20 3.62 -7.41
CA PRO A 21 7.44 3.54 -6.63
C PRO A 21 7.33 2.59 -5.44
N GLU A 22 6.20 2.62 -4.73
CA GLU A 22 5.93 1.74 -3.59
C GLU A 22 5.90 0.27 -4.03
N HIS A 23 5.22 -0.05 -5.14
CA HIS A 23 5.17 -1.41 -5.68
C HIS A 23 6.57 -1.96 -5.97
N LYS A 24 7.44 -1.15 -6.60
CA LYS A 24 8.83 -1.55 -6.90
C LYS A 24 9.64 -1.88 -5.66
N VAL A 25 9.47 -1.09 -4.60
CA VAL A 25 10.11 -1.37 -3.32
C VAL A 25 9.54 -2.64 -2.70
N ILE A 26 8.22 -2.82 -2.71
CA ILE A 26 7.56 -4.02 -2.16
C ILE A 26 8.06 -5.29 -2.86
N LEU A 27 8.23 -5.27 -4.18
CA LEU A 27 8.83 -6.38 -4.93
C LEU A 27 10.22 -6.78 -4.40
N THR A 28 11.02 -5.83 -3.88
CA THR A 28 12.33 -6.13 -3.29
C THR A 28 12.27 -6.64 -1.85
N LEU A 29 11.14 -6.46 -1.17
CA LEU A 29 10.93 -6.86 0.23
C LEU A 29 10.33 -8.26 0.37
N VAL A 30 9.59 -8.72 -0.65
CA VAL A 30 8.90 -10.00 -0.64
C VAL A 30 9.82 -11.10 -1.12
N GLU A 31 10.00 -12.12 -0.30
CA GLU A 31 10.86 -13.27 -0.61
C GLU A 31 10.23 -14.15 -1.71
N THR A 32 11.07 -14.66 -2.61
CA THR A 32 10.64 -15.54 -3.70
C THR A 32 9.91 -16.77 -3.16
N GLY A 33 8.82 -17.15 -3.82
CA GLY A 33 8.04 -18.35 -3.49
C GLY A 33 7.15 -18.25 -2.24
N SER A 34 7.13 -17.09 -1.57
CA SER A 34 6.29 -16.88 -0.38
C SER A 34 4.80 -16.84 -0.69
N ARG A 35 3.97 -16.97 0.35
CA ARG A 35 2.51 -16.75 0.27
C ARG A 35 2.21 -15.31 0.62
N VAL A 36 1.47 -14.62 -0.25
CA VAL A 36 1.16 -13.20 -0.15
C VAL A 36 -0.35 -13.00 -0.21
N LEU A 37 -0.89 -12.19 0.70
CA LEU A 37 -2.25 -11.67 0.67
C LEU A 37 -2.20 -10.15 0.49
N ASP A 38 -2.76 -9.65 -0.61
CA ASP A 38 -2.83 -8.22 -0.92
C ASP A 38 -4.22 -7.67 -0.64
N LEU A 39 -4.31 -6.68 0.23
CA LEU A 39 -5.55 -6.10 0.75
C LEU A 39 -5.87 -4.78 0.04
N GLY A 40 -6.97 -4.75 -0.71
CA GLY A 40 -7.30 -3.69 -1.63
C GLY A 40 -6.41 -3.76 -2.86
N CYS A 41 -6.35 -4.94 -3.51
CA CYS A 41 -5.41 -5.21 -4.59
C CYS A 41 -5.71 -4.43 -5.89
N GLY A 42 -6.84 -3.72 -5.97
CA GLY A 42 -7.25 -2.98 -7.16
C GLY A 42 -7.34 -3.88 -8.40
N ASP A 43 -6.86 -3.41 -9.53
CA ASP A 43 -6.79 -4.15 -10.80
C ASP A 43 -5.63 -5.17 -10.87
N GLY A 44 -4.97 -5.44 -9.73
CA GLY A 44 -4.02 -6.54 -9.55
C GLY A 44 -2.62 -6.30 -10.10
N ASP A 45 -2.21 -5.05 -10.34
CA ASP A 45 -0.88 -4.73 -10.88
C ASP A 45 0.27 -5.25 -10.00
N LEU A 46 0.21 -4.97 -8.68
CA LEU A 46 1.20 -5.48 -7.73
C LEU A 46 1.13 -7.00 -7.61
N LEU A 47 -0.08 -7.54 -7.51
CA LEU A 47 -0.31 -8.96 -7.33
C LEU A 47 0.24 -9.79 -8.50
N LEU A 48 -0.02 -9.32 -9.74
CA LEU A 48 0.49 -9.96 -10.96
C LEU A 48 2.02 -9.86 -11.04
N ALA A 49 2.58 -8.70 -10.71
CA ALA A 49 4.04 -8.52 -10.69
C ALA A 49 4.71 -9.45 -9.67
N LEU A 50 4.18 -9.55 -8.45
CA LEU A 50 4.68 -10.46 -7.41
C LEU A 50 4.60 -11.92 -7.87
N LYS A 51 3.48 -12.33 -8.49
CA LYS A 51 3.30 -13.68 -9.01
C LYS A 51 4.34 -14.02 -10.09
N VAL A 52 4.56 -13.12 -11.05
CA VAL A 52 5.44 -13.39 -12.19
C VAL A 52 6.91 -13.20 -11.85
N LEU A 53 7.26 -12.08 -11.17
CA LEU A 53 8.66 -11.74 -10.92
C LEU A 53 9.26 -12.41 -9.69
N ASN A 54 8.45 -12.63 -8.64
CA ASN A 54 8.90 -13.26 -7.40
C ASN A 54 8.43 -14.72 -7.26
N GLY A 55 7.59 -15.23 -8.17
CA GLY A 55 7.07 -16.60 -8.10
C GLY A 55 6.23 -16.87 -6.85
N VAL A 56 5.58 -15.84 -6.29
CA VAL A 56 4.79 -15.99 -5.06
C VAL A 56 3.45 -16.63 -5.32
N ARG A 57 2.88 -17.27 -4.30
CA ARG A 57 1.46 -17.65 -4.27
C ARG A 57 0.69 -16.45 -3.79
N ALA A 58 0.06 -15.74 -4.74
CA ALA A 58 -0.59 -14.46 -4.50
C ALA A 58 -2.11 -14.62 -4.43
N GLU A 59 -2.70 -14.09 -3.36
CA GLU A 59 -4.14 -13.95 -3.15
C GLU A 59 -4.46 -12.47 -2.93
N GLY A 60 -5.65 -12.02 -3.33
CA GLY A 60 -6.10 -10.65 -3.16
C GLY A 60 -7.49 -10.54 -2.58
N ILE A 61 -7.76 -9.47 -1.84
CA ILE A 61 -9.09 -9.04 -1.42
C ILE A 61 -9.35 -7.66 -2.02
N GLU A 62 -10.53 -7.50 -2.63
CA GLU A 62 -10.94 -6.23 -3.24
C GLU A 62 -12.46 -6.06 -3.06
N LEU A 63 -12.89 -4.81 -2.86
CA LEU A 63 -14.30 -4.46 -2.69
C LEU A 63 -14.98 -4.15 -4.02
N ALA A 64 -14.26 -3.57 -4.97
CA ALA A 64 -14.82 -3.11 -6.23
C ALA A 64 -14.90 -4.24 -7.27
N ASP A 65 -16.12 -4.63 -7.64
CA ASP A 65 -16.36 -5.69 -8.63
C ASP A 65 -15.64 -5.44 -9.98
N ALA A 66 -15.55 -4.18 -10.41
CA ALA A 66 -14.85 -3.84 -11.65
C ALA A 66 -13.35 -4.16 -11.57
N CYS A 67 -12.72 -3.96 -10.41
CA CYS A 67 -11.32 -4.31 -10.17
C CYS A 67 -11.12 -5.83 -10.12
N ILE A 68 -12.04 -6.55 -9.49
CA ILE A 68 -12.02 -8.02 -9.46
C ILE A 68 -12.12 -8.58 -10.87
N GLN A 69 -13.05 -8.06 -11.69
CA GLN A 69 -13.18 -8.45 -13.09
C GLN A 69 -11.87 -8.19 -13.89
N ALA A 70 -11.22 -7.05 -13.64
CA ALA A 70 -9.93 -6.74 -14.25
C ALA A 70 -8.84 -7.75 -13.82
N CYS A 71 -8.79 -8.15 -12.55
CA CYS A 71 -7.90 -9.18 -12.04
C CYS A 71 -8.14 -10.52 -12.75
N VAL A 72 -9.39 -10.96 -12.84
CA VAL A 72 -9.77 -12.23 -13.50
C VAL A 72 -9.39 -12.21 -14.99
N ALA A 73 -9.64 -11.11 -15.69
CA ALA A 73 -9.24 -10.95 -17.10
C ALA A 73 -7.72 -11.06 -17.31
N ARG A 74 -6.91 -10.80 -16.27
CA ARG A 74 -5.45 -10.92 -16.27
C ARG A 74 -4.94 -12.27 -15.73
N GLY A 75 -5.83 -13.23 -15.47
CA GLY A 75 -5.48 -14.56 -14.97
C GLY A 75 -5.18 -14.63 -13.47
N LEU A 76 -5.64 -13.65 -12.70
CA LEU A 76 -5.60 -13.64 -11.24
C LEU A 76 -6.93 -14.17 -10.68
N PHE A 77 -7.03 -15.51 -10.58
CA PHE A 77 -8.27 -16.17 -10.12
C PHE A 77 -8.40 -16.31 -8.61
N SER A 78 -7.35 -15.95 -7.85
CA SER A 78 -7.34 -15.96 -6.37
C SER A 78 -7.58 -14.56 -5.82
N VAL A 79 -8.50 -13.80 -6.41
CA VAL A 79 -8.97 -12.51 -5.88
C VAL A 79 -10.41 -12.68 -5.44
N HIS A 80 -10.68 -12.31 -4.17
CA HIS A 80 -11.96 -12.49 -3.52
C HIS A 80 -12.61 -11.14 -3.27
N HIS A 81 -13.94 -11.08 -3.40
CA HIS A 81 -14.70 -9.92 -2.96
C HIS A 81 -14.73 -9.88 -1.43
N GLY A 82 -14.40 -8.73 -0.83
CA GLY A 82 -14.45 -8.56 0.61
C GLY A 82 -14.31 -7.11 1.06
N ASP A 83 -15.03 -6.79 2.15
CA ASP A 83 -14.89 -5.51 2.83
C ASP A 83 -13.85 -5.63 3.95
N LEU A 84 -12.77 -4.90 3.83
CA LEU A 84 -11.66 -4.92 4.79
C LEU A 84 -12.03 -4.31 6.16
N ASP A 85 -13.11 -3.54 6.24
CA ASP A 85 -13.65 -3.05 7.52
C ASP A 85 -14.34 -4.15 8.34
N GLU A 86 -14.66 -5.31 7.73
CA GLU A 86 -15.16 -6.51 8.40
C GLU A 86 -14.05 -7.40 8.96
N GLY A 87 -12.80 -7.17 8.55
CA GLY A 87 -11.62 -7.92 8.98
C GLY A 87 -11.29 -9.11 8.08
N LEU A 88 -10.51 -10.06 8.59
CA LEU A 88 -9.98 -11.22 7.86
C LEU A 88 -10.35 -12.53 8.55
N ALA A 89 -11.59 -12.66 9.06
CA ALA A 89 -12.03 -13.79 9.89
C ALA A 89 -11.83 -15.17 9.23
N ASP A 90 -11.95 -15.23 7.90
CA ASP A 90 -11.80 -16.47 7.13
C ASP A 90 -10.36 -16.95 6.98
N TYR A 91 -9.38 -16.10 7.34
CA TYR A 91 -7.97 -16.43 7.24
C TYR A 91 -7.43 -16.91 8.58
N PRO A 92 -6.79 -18.12 8.63
CA PRO A 92 -6.17 -18.62 9.84
C PRO A 92 -4.95 -17.79 10.27
N ASP A 93 -4.61 -17.84 11.55
CA ASP A 93 -3.43 -17.20 12.10
C ASP A 93 -2.16 -17.68 11.39
N LYS A 94 -1.27 -16.73 11.05
CA LYS A 94 0.01 -16.98 10.39
C LYS A 94 -0.08 -17.83 9.11
N SER A 95 -1.25 -17.80 8.45
CA SER A 95 -1.52 -18.58 7.23
C SER A 95 -0.72 -18.12 6.01
N VAL A 96 -0.27 -16.85 5.98
CA VAL A 96 0.54 -16.30 4.90
C VAL A 96 1.86 -15.70 5.41
N ASP A 97 2.84 -15.60 4.52
CA ASP A 97 4.15 -15.06 4.87
C ASP A 97 4.12 -13.52 4.92
N TYR A 98 3.39 -12.92 3.98
CA TYR A 98 3.20 -11.46 3.91
C TYR A 98 1.74 -11.09 3.72
N VAL A 99 1.26 -10.11 4.49
CA VAL A 99 0.02 -9.38 4.21
C VAL A 99 0.41 -7.97 3.79
N ILE A 100 -0.06 -7.55 2.62
CA ILE A 100 0.27 -6.25 2.03
C ILE A 100 -0.97 -5.37 2.02
N SER A 101 -0.81 -4.08 2.25
CA SER A 101 -1.87 -3.06 2.13
C SER A 101 -1.26 -1.79 1.56
N THR A 102 -1.49 -1.55 0.27
CA THR A 102 -0.88 -0.44 -0.47
C THR A 102 -1.91 0.66 -0.72
N ASN A 103 -1.73 1.82 -0.09
CA ASN A 103 -2.66 2.96 -0.18
C ASN A 103 -4.12 2.61 0.14
N THR A 104 -4.34 1.66 1.05
CA THR A 104 -5.68 1.18 1.43
C THR A 104 -6.05 1.64 2.85
N ILE A 105 -5.09 1.63 3.79
CA ILE A 105 -5.37 1.86 5.21
C ILE A 105 -6.02 3.23 5.49
N GLN A 106 -5.72 4.24 4.68
CA GLN A 106 -6.28 5.59 4.86
C GLN A 106 -7.72 5.76 4.33
N VAL A 107 -8.26 4.78 3.62
CA VAL A 107 -9.65 4.81 3.10
C VAL A 107 -10.62 3.98 3.92
N LEU A 108 -10.13 3.22 4.90
CA LEU A 108 -10.94 2.36 5.76
C LEU A 108 -11.56 3.13 6.92
N HIS A 109 -12.74 2.73 7.35
CA HIS A 109 -13.39 3.26 8.55
C HIS A 109 -12.76 2.70 9.85
N LYS A 110 -12.25 1.46 9.81
CA LYS A 110 -11.73 0.75 10.98
C LYS A 110 -10.27 0.28 10.82
N PRO A 111 -9.32 1.18 10.57
CA PRO A 111 -7.93 0.80 10.28
C PRO A 111 -7.25 0.02 11.42
N MET A 112 -7.71 0.21 12.69
CA MET A 112 -7.18 -0.54 13.85
C MET A 112 -7.57 -2.02 13.80
N ILE A 113 -8.76 -2.34 13.28
CA ILE A 113 -9.18 -3.73 13.09
C ILE A 113 -8.30 -4.36 12.02
N LEU A 114 -8.20 -3.72 10.85
CA LEU A 114 -7.41 -4.27 9.76
C LEU A 114 -5.95 -4.52 10.15
N ILE A 115 -5.28 -3.56 10.79
CA ILE A 115 -3.86 -3.70 11.09
C ILE A 115 -3.58 -4.85 12.07
N ARG A 116 -4.48 -5.10 13.02
CA ARG A 116 -4.40 -6.23 13.93
C ARG A 116 -4.66 -7.56 13.23
N GLU A 117 -5.64 -7.61 12.34
CA GLU A 117 -5.93 -8.78 11.52
C GLU A 117 -4.78 -9.10 10.55
N MET A 118 -4.18 -8.10 9.92
CA MET A 118 -2.96 -8.27 9.14
C MET A 118 -1.86 -8.95 9.97
N ALA A 119 -1.65 -8.49 11.20
CA ALA A 119 -0.64 -9.04 12.09
C ALA A 119 -0.99 -10.44 12.62
N ARG A 120 -2.28 -10.78 12.73
CA ARG A 120 -2.76 -12.12 13.07
C ARG A 120 -2.52 -13.10 11.91
N VAL A 121 -2.93 -12.73 10.72
CA VAL A 121 -2.91 -13.58 9.51
C VAL A 121 -1.52 -13.73 8.92
N GLY A 122 -0.75 -12.64 8.86
CA GLY A 122 0.59 -12.60 8.27
C GLY A 122 1.71 -12.83 9.27
N LYS A 123 2.81 -13.43 8.81
CA LYS A 123 4.08 -13.44 9.56
C LYS A 123 4.71 -12.05 9.56
N ARG A 124 4.60 -11.34 8.43
CA ARG A 124 5.01 -9.94 8.25
C ARG A 124 3.90 -9.16 7.56
N CYS A 125 3.78 -7.89 7.88
CA CYS A 125 2.85 -6.98 7.22
C CYS A 125 3.64 -5.88 6.50
N ILE A 126 3.18 -5.49 5.31
CA ILE A 126 3.75 -4.37 4.56
C ILE A 126 2.62 -3.38 4.31
N VAL A 127 2.78 -2.16 4.81
CA VAL A 127 1.78 -1.10 4.66
C VAL A 127 2.40 0.10 4.00
N SER A 128 1.74 0.68 3.01
CA SER A 128 2.14 1.95 2.43
C SER A 128 1.02 2.97 2.43
N PHE A 129 1.38 4.23 2.57
CA PHE A 129 0.44 5.36 2.57
C PHE A 129 1.12 6.67 2.17
N PRO A 130 0.37 7.67 1.65
CA PRO A 130 0.86 9.00 1.38
C PRO A 130 1.09 9.77 2.69
N ASN A 131 2.21 10.50 2.78
CA ASN A 131 2.55 11.28 3.96
C ASN A 131 1.93 12.68 3.92
N PHE A 132 0.93 12.92 4.73
CA PHE A 132 0.29 14.22 4.85
C PHE A 132 1.18 15.28 5.51
N ALA A 133 2.24 14.89 6.23
CA ALA A 133 3.20 15.81 6.84
C ALA A 133 4.30 16.32 5.89
N HIS A 134 4.28 15.97 4.62
CA HIS A 134 5.24 16.45 3.63
C HIS A 134 5.27 18.00 3.56
N TRP A 135 6.45 18.61 3.42
CA TRP A 135 6.64 20.06 3.48
C TRP A 135 5.75 20.86 2.52
N ARG A 136 5.48 20.33 1.31
CA ARG A 136 4.58 20.99 0.35
C ARG A 136 3.15 21.05 0.84
N VAL A 137 2.69 20.00 1.53
CA VAL A 137 1.36 19.92 2.14
C VAL A 137 1.25 21.00 3.23
N ARG A 138 2.23 21.05 4.15
CA ARG A 138 2.29 22.05 5.23
C ARG A 138 2.33 23.46 4.68
N LEU A 139 3.17 23.72 3.68
CA LEU A 139 3.32 25.07 3.10
C LEU A 139 2.04 25.51 2.38
N GLN A 140 1.39 24.63 1.64
CA GLN A 140 0.12 24.97 0.99
C GLN A 140 -0.97 25.30 2.02
N LEU A 141 -1.09 24.51 3.09
CA LEU A 141 -2.06 24.75 4.15
C LEU A 141 -1.76 26.07 4.87
N LEU A 142 -0.50 26.32 5.23
CA LEU A 142 -0.06 27.53 5.91
C LEU A 142 -0.30 28.80 5.08
N LEU A 143 0.08 28.81 3.80
CA LEU A 143 0.03 30.00 2.96
C LEU A 143 -1.32 30.24 2.30
N LYS A 144 -2.06 29.16 1.98
CA LYS A 144 -3.32 29.28 1.23
C LYS A 144 -4.56 29.09 2.09
N GLY A 145 -4.44 28.50 3.30
CA GLY A 145 -5.57 28.15 4.15
C GLY A 145 -6.56 27.18 3.48
N ARG A 146 -6.11 26.37 2.51
CA ARG A 146 -6.93 25.41 1.75
C ARG A 146 -6.31 24.03 1.85
N MET A 147 -7.17 23.00 1.74
CA MET A 147 -6.70 21.61 1.67
C MET A 147 -5.69 21.44 0.55
N PRO A 148 -4.52 20.89 0.86
CA PRO A 148 -3.43 20.82 -0.09
C PRO A 148 -3.69 19.76 -1.15
N LYS A 149 -3.33 20.10 -2.39
CA LYS A 149 -3.29 19.17 -3.51
C LYS A 149 -1.85 18.95 -3.91
N THR A 150 -1.45 17.72 -3.91
CA THR A 150 -0.11 17.30 -4.32
C THR A 150 -0.22 16.14 -5.30
N PHE A 151 0.90 15.72 -5.81
CA PHE A 151 0.95 14.57 -6.69
C PHE A 151 0.48 13.24 -6.02
N LYS A 152 0.72 13.07 -4.72
CA LYS A 152 0.25 11.93 -3.92
C LYS A 152 -1.14 12.13 -3.35
N LEU A 153 -1.63 13.36 -3.31
CA LEU A 153 -2.97 13.75 -2.85
C LEU A 153 -3.64 14.59 -3.95
N PRO A 154 -4.04 13.98 -5.09
CA PRO A 154 -4.46 14.72 -6.28
C PRO A 154 -5.90 15.19 -6.24
N TYR A 155 -6.73 14.63 -5.35
CA TYR A 155 -8.17 14.87 -5.34
C TYR A 155 -8.56 16.16 -4.61
N GLU A 156 -9.72 16.70 -4.94
CA GLU A 156 -10.38 17.72 -4.14
C GLU A 156 -10.81 17.11 -2.79
N TRP A 157 -10.96 17.95 -1.77
CA TRP A 157 -11.31 17.49 -0.42
C TRP A 157 -12.67 16.76 -0.36
N TYR A 158 -13.58 17.05 -1.29
CA TYR A 158 -14.91 16.44 -1.40
C TYR A 158 -14.97 15.24 -2.37
N GLU A 159 -13.88 14.94 -3.09
CA GLU A 159 -13.78 13.80 -4.02
C GLU A 159 -12.81 12.72 -3.53
N THR A 160 -12.04 13.03 -2.49
CA THR A 160 -11.02 12.10 -1.97
C THR A 160 -11.67 10.94 -1.23
N LEU A 161 -11.15 9.74 -1.49
CA LEU A 161 -11.48 8.56 -0.70
C LEU A 161 -10.67 8.50 0.61
N ASN A 162 -9.62 9.33 0.76
CA ASN A 162 -8.80 9.35 1.96
C ASN A 162 -9.56 9.97 3.13
N ILE A 163 -10.08 9.16 4.03
CA ILE A 163 -10.73 9.62 5.27
C ILE A 163 -9.74 9.82 6.41
N HIS A 164 -8.57 9.20 6.35
CA HIS A 164 -7.49 9.39 7.33
C HIS A 164 -6.27 10.08 6.70
N LEU A 165 -5.90 11.22 7.26
CA LEU A 165 -4.73 12.00 6.84
C LEU A 165 -3.53 11.58 7.69
N THR A 166 -2.81 10.56 7.25
CA THR A 166 -1.77 9.89 8.04
C THR A 166 -0.40 10.53 7.82
N THR A 167 0.37 10.66 8.90
CA THR A 167 1.80 11.03 8.85
C THR A 167 2.67 9.86 9.31
N LEU A 168 3.99 9.92 9.04
CA LEU A 168 4.91 8.88 9.51
C LEU A 168 4.91 8.78 11.05
N LEU A 169 4.82 9.92 11.74
CA LEU A 169 4.82 9.96 13.20
C LEU A 169 3.55 9.34 13.77
N ASP A 170 2.39 9.71 13.23
CA ASP A 170 1.11 9.16 13.67
C ASP A 170 1.03 7.66 13.43
N PHE A 171 1.56 7.19 12.30
CA PHE A 171 1.55 5.75 11.99
C PHE A 171 2.48 4.94 12.90
N ARG A 172 3.63 5.48 13.31
CA ARG A 172 4.49 4.82 14.32
C ARG A 172 3.76 4.68 15.67
N GLU A 173 3.09 5.75 16.11
CA GLU A 173 2.29 5.71 17.34
C GLU A 173 1.12 4.73 17.22
N PHE A 174 0.45 4.72 16.08
CA PHE A 174 -0.63 3.79 15.77
C PHE A 174 -0.15 2.32 15.81
N CYS A 175 1.02 1.99 15.25
CA CYS A 175 1.62 0.66 15.34
C CYS A 175 1.86 0.25 16.80
N GLY A 176 2.39 1.14 17.63
CA GLY A 176 2.59 0.90 19.06
C GLY A 176 1.28 0.59 19.80
N LYS A 177 0.22 1.36 19.53
CA LYS A 177 -1.12 1.12 20.10
C LYS A 177 -1.76 -0.18 19.60
N ALA A 178 -1.40 -0.61 18.39
CA ALA A 178 -1.86 -1.88 17.83
C ALA A 178 -1.11 -3.10 18.35
N GLY A 179 -0.01 -2.93 19.12
CA GLY A 179 0.85 -4.01 19.58
C GLY A 179 1.77 -4.56 18.48
N LEU A 180 2.23 -3.67 17.57
CA LEU A 180 3.07 -4.04 16.45
C LEU A 180 4.47 -3.45 16.59
N LYS A 181 5.45 -4.25 16.20
CA LYS A 181 6.85 -3.82 16.07
C LYS A 181 7.11 -3.37 14.63
N VAL A 182 7.64 -2.17 14.46
CA VAL A 182 8.16 -1.69 13.18
C VAL A 182 9.54 -2.32 12.97
N LEU A 183 9.65 -3.21 11.99
CA LEU A 183 10.92 -3.85 11.61
C LEU A 183 11.72 -2.96 10.68
N ARG A 184 11.04 -2.28 9.76
CA ARG A 184 11.66 -1.40 8.77
C ARG A 184 10.71 -0.28 8.38
N GLU A 185 11.25 0.91 8.24
CA GLU A 185 10.57 2.07 7.71
C GLU A 185 11.34 2.57 6.48
N ILE A 186 10.64 2.77 5.39
CA ILE A 186 11.20 3.18 4.10
C ILE A 186 10.42 4.41 3.62
N PRO A 187 10.82 5.61 4.08
CA PRO A 187 10.24 6.86 3.60
C PRO A 187 10.72 7.14 2.18
N LEU A 188 9.80 7.46 1.29
CA LEU A 188 10.09 7.68 -0.13
C LEU A 188 9.81 9.13 -0.51
N GLN A 189 10.66 9.67 -1.37
CA GLN A 189 10.41 10.90 -2.10
C GLN A 189 10.36 10.57 -3.58
N THR A 190 9.22 10.83 -4.20
CA THR A 190 8.98 10.58 -5.61
C THR A 190 9.26 11.86 -6.41
N SER A 191 10.04 11.73 -7.49
CA SER A 191 10.27 12.80 -8.45
C SER A 191 9.42 12.60 -9.71
N THR A 192 9.35 13.64 -10.55
CA THR A 192 8.72 13.58 -11.87
C THR A 192 9.31 12.43 -12.68
N GLY A 193 8.42 11.63 -13.31
CA GLY A 193 8.84 10.45 -14.07
C GLY A 193 8.92 9.15 -13.26
N GLY A 194 8.32 9.08 -12.06
CA GLY A 194 8.20 7.83 -11.29
C GLY A 194 9.49 7.34 -10.64
N ARG A 195 10.59 8.12 -10.70
CA ARG A 195 11.80 7.84 -9.93
C ARG A 195 11.57 8.14 -8.46
N TYR A 196 12.18 7.36 -7.59
CA TYR A 196 12.07 7.55 -6.15
C TYR A 196 13.44 7.46 -5.48
N THR A 197 13.56 8.11 -4.34
CA THR A 197 14.73 8.02 -3.46
C THR A 197 14.25 7.77 -2.03
N GLN A 198 15.00 6.98 -1.29
CA GLN A 198 14.74 6.81 0.14
C GLN A 198 15.23 8.04 0.91
N VAL A 199 14.38 8.56 1.80
CA VAL A 199 14.69 9.75 2.61
C VAL A 199 15.16 9.32 3.98
N THR A 200 16.40 9.66 4.34
CA THR A 200 16.99 9.35 5.66
C THR A 200 16.98 10.53 6.63
N PHE A 201 17.04 11.76 6.11
CA PHE A 201 17.05 12.97 6.93
C PHE A 201 15.70 13.67 6.90
N LEU A 202 15.15 13.97 8.09
CA LEU A 202 13.82 14.57 8.30
C LEU A 202 12.70 13.86 7.49
N PRO A 203 12.54 12.53 7.63
CA PRO A 203 11.66 11.76 6.76
C PRO A 203 10.20 12.23 6.84
N ASN A 204 9.69 12.57 8.03
CA ASN A 204 8.32 13.07 8.18
C ASN A 204 8.06 14.41 7.44
N LEU A 205 9.11 15.18 7.13
CA LEU A 205 8.99 16.44 6.40
C LEU A 205 9.23 16.27 4.90
N ARG A 206 10.15 15.39 4.51
CA ARG A 206 10.68 15.31 3.14
C ARG A 206 10.12 14.14 2.32
N ALA A 207 9.66 13.08 2.96
CA ALA A 207 9.04 11.97 2.27
C ALA A 207 7.59 12.31 1.86
N ASP A 208 7.18 11.96 0.65
CA ASP A 208 5.81 12.10 0.17
C ASP A 208 4.97 10.84 0.39
N SER A 209 5.62 9.70 0.63
CA SER A 209 4.98 8.44 1.03
C SER A 209 5.93 7.61 1.88
N ALA A 210 5.44 6.57 2.51
CA ALA A 210 6.27 5.64 3.26
C ALA A 210 5.76 4.21 3.16
N ILE A 211 6.69 3.26 3.30
CA ILE A 211 6.41 1.84 3.44
C ILE A 211 6.90 1.40 4.82
N PHE A 212 6.06 0.68 5.53
CA PHE A 212 6.37 0.08 6.82
C PHE A 212 6.32 -1.44 6.72
N VAL A 213 7.36 -2.09 7.20
CA VAL A 213 7.38 -3.54 7.41
C VAL A 213 7.18 -3.80 8.89
N LEU A 214 6.12 -4.53 9.23
CA LEU A 214 5.64 -4.72 10.59
C LEU A 214 5.59 -6.20 10.93
N GLN A 215 5.61 -6.48 12.24
CA GLN A 215 5.38 -7.80 12.81
C GLN A 215 4.62 -7.65 14.13
N ALA A 216 3.87 -8.66 14.53
CA ALA A 216 3.34 -8.74 15.90
C ALA A 216 4.48 -8.64 16.92
N ALA A 217 4.27 -7.87 18.01
CA ALA A 217 5.27 -7.67 19.05
C ALA A 217 5.48 -8.92 19.90
#